data_cc7b90b85e4a19eb903c28fdda21f0ba
#
_entry.id   cc7b90b85e4a19eb903c28fdda21f0ba
#
_cell.length_a   1.000
_cell.length_b   1.000
_cell.length_c   1.000
_cell.angle_alpha   90.00
_cell.angle_beta   90.00
_cell.angle_gamma   90.00
#
_symmetry.space_group_name_H-M   'P 1'
#
loop_
_entity.id
_entity.type
_entity.pdbx_description
1 polymer ?
#
loop_
_entity_poly.entity_id
_entity_poly.type
_entity_poly.pdbx_seq_one_letter_code
_entity_poly.pdbx_strand_id
1 'polypeptide(L)'
;MRILVAMSGLLRLAVGLLLAAAPVALAQGPPFQTDDPVPVDFQNYEFYVFGAVSSAPTEVDPVGPAFEFNWGAVPRVQLHAVLPFGAIVPVNQGADAAPSAFRLTDMELGIKVAFFKETKRLPQIGMFPMFEVPTGNFAKGLGVGKTWYKVPLWLQKQIGPWTLDGGGGYVLNSQDGFGNYPYGGFLLKKELNKRWELAAEVFAHGGEGPGIPYASRATLIDAGGYYHFKQEGLQFLFAYGHSVAGEAENFAYVGLYKTWGKKDYKAVGNAMLAQGMTQRTR
;
A
#
# COMPACT_ATOMS: atom_id res chain seq x y z
N MET A 1 -17.02 26.07 -40.79
CA MET A 1 -16.20 24.84 -40.90
C MET A 1 -14.90 24.89 -40.09
N ARG A 2 -14.14 25.98 -40.04
CA ARG A 2 -12.91 26.08 -39.22
C ARG A 2 -13.13 26.11 -37.71
N ILE A 3 -14.20 26.67 -37.21
CA ILE A 3 -14.51 26.75 -35.76
C ILE A 3 -14.94 25.38 -35.20
N LEU A 4 -15.65 24.56 -35.93
CA LEU A 4 -16.02 23.19 -35.53
C LEU A 4 -14.81 22.26 -35.44
N VAL A 5 -13.83 22.42 -36.30
CA VAL A 5 -12.59 21.63 -36.26
C VAL A 5 -11.71 22.03 -35.08
N ALA A 6 -11.67 23.33 -34.72
CA ALA A 6 -10.93 23.81 -33.53
C ALA A 6 -11.58 23.35 -32.22
N MET A 7 -12.91 23.34 -32.14
CA MET A 7 -13.64 22.82 -30.96
C MET A 7 -13.45 21.32 -30.79
N SER A 8 -13.43 20.54 -31.91
CA SER A 8 -13.14 19.10 -31.82
C SER A 8 -11.70 18.80 -31.39
N GLY A 9 -10.74 19.66 -31.76
CA GLY A 9 -9.35 19.57 -31.32
C GLY A 9 -9.17 19.90 -29.82
N LEU A 10 -9.81 20.94 -29.34
CA LEU A 10 -9.83 21.32 -27.93
C LEU A 10 -10.54 20.28 -27.05
N LEU A 11 -11.65 19.70 -27.55
CA LEU A 11 -12.36 18.64 -26.86
C LEU A 11 -11.53 17.34 -26.80
N ARG A 12 -10.80 17.01 -27.87
CA ARG A 12 -9.86 15.86 -27.90
C ARG A 12 -8.64 16.09 -27.01
N LEU A 13 -8.16 17.34 -26.89
CA LEU A 13 -7.07 17.70 -25.97
C LEU A 13 -7.55 17.66 -24.52
N ALA A 14 -8.77 18.13 -24.24
CA ALA A 14 -9.39 18.05 -22.91
C ALA A 14 -9.69 16.62 -22.50
N VAL A 15 -10.19 15.78 -23.43
CA VAL A 15 -10.41 14.34 -23.20
C VAL A 15 -9.08 13.60 -23.06
N GLY A 16 -8.04 13.97 -23.82
CA GLY A 16 -6.68 13.43 -23.67
C GLY A 16 -6.01 13.81 -22.34
N LEU A 17 -6.33 14.97 -21.77
CA LEU A 17 -5.87 15.40 -20.45
C LEU A 17 -6.68 14.75 -19.31
N LEU A 18 -7.94 14.37 -19.55
CA LEU A 18 -8.78 13.60 -18.61
C LEU A 18 -8.37 12.11 -18.50
N LEU A 19 -7.64 11.60 -19.50
CA LEU A 19 -7.06 10.25 -19.49
C LEU A 19 -5.68 10.17 -18.82
N ALA A 20 -5.17 11.28 -18.29
CA ALA A 20 -3.93 11.32 -17.54
C ALA A 20 -4.20 10.92 -16.08
N ALA A 21 -4.47 9.71 -15.89
CA ALA A 21 -4.28 8.72 -14.86
C ALA A 21 -4.09 9.11 -13.40
N ALA A 22 -4.81 8.43 -12.60
CA ALA A 22 -4.47 8.25 -11.20
C ALA A 22 -3.27 7.31 -11.06
N PRO A 23 -2.25 7.66 -10.31
CA PRO A 23 -1.33 6.68 -9.78
C PRO A 23 -2.05 5.92 -8.67
N VAL A 24 -2.15 4.64 -8.83
CA VAL A 24 -2.55 3.78 -7.72
C VAL A 24 -1.49 3.91 -6.65
N ALA A 25 -1.85 4.54 -5.55
CA ALA A 25 -1.03 4.61 -4.34
C ALA A 25 -1.02 3.22 -3.66
N LEU A 26 -0.23 2.28 -4.16
CA LEU A 26 -0.20 0.89 -3.72
C LEU A 26 0.92 0.58 -2.73
N ALA A 27 1.39 1.56 -1.98
CA ALA A 27 2.38 1.26 -0.98
C ALA A 27 1.88 1.59 0.41
N GLN A 28 1.15 0.68 0.95
CA GLN A 28 0.75 0.61 2.35
C GLN A 28 0.89 -0.83 2.77
N GLY A 29 0.95 -1.16 4.06
CA GLY A 29 1.32 -2.48 4.58
C GLY A 29 0.69 -3.69 3.90
N PRO A 30 1.37 -4.29 2.92
CA PRO A 30 0.78 -5.39 2.14
C PRO A 30 0.27 -6.53 3.03
N PRO A 31 -0.88 -7.14 2.68
CA PRO A 31 -1.72 -6.93 1.50
C PRO A 31 -2.85 -5.92 1.68
N PHE A 32 -2.88 -5.16 2.77
CA PHE A 32 -3.91 -4.19 3.15
C PHE A 32 -3.43 -2.75 2.90
N GLN A 33 -4.36 -1.79 3.01
CA GLN A 33 -4.07 -0.38 2.84
C GLN A 33 -3.64 0.31 4.14
N THR A 34 -4.08 -0.20 5.30
CA THR A 34 -3.57 0.20 6.62
C THR A 34 -2.19 -0.43 6.85
N ASP A 35 -1.23 0.39 7.22
CA ASP A 35 0.12 -0.06 7.53
C ASP A 35 0.34 -0.18 9.05
N ASP A 36 1.47 -0.71 9.42
CA ASP A 36 1.94 -0.85 10.79
C ASP A 36 3.16 0.06 11.07
N PRO A 37 3.43 0.38 12.35
CA PRO A 37 4.59 1.18 12.77
C PRO A 37 5.85 0.36 13.01
N VAL A 38 5.92 -0.91 12.59
CA VAL A 38 7.00 -1.83 12.92
C VAL A 38 8.04 -1.87 11.80
N PRO A 39 9.20 -1.23 11.94
CA PRO A 39 10.27 -1.36 10.96
C PRO A 39 10.86 -2.76 10.94
N VAL A 40 11.36 -3.17 9.80
CA VAL A 40 12.23 -4.35 9.68
C VAL A 40 13.36 -4.27 10.71
N ASP A 41 13.62 -5.38 11.37
CA ASP A 41 14.69 -5.45 12.36
C ASP A 41 16.06 -5.05 11.78
N PHE A 42 16.90 -4.43 12.61
CA PHE A 42 18.23 -3.98 12.20
C PHE A 42 19.04 -5.10 11.53
N GLN A 43 19.62 -4.82 10.37
CA GLN A 43 20.37 -5.75 9.51
C GLN A 43 19.54 -6.91 8.95
N ASN A 44 18.22 -6.78 8.93
CA ASN A 44 17.32 -7.68 8.23
C ASN A 44 16.73 -6.99 6.99
N TYR A 45 16.20 -7.82 6.11
CA TYR A 45 15.68 -7.43 4.82
C TYR A 45 14.34 -8.10 4.56
N GLU A 46 13.50 -7.42 3.81
CA GLU A 46 12.26 -7.96 3.29
C GLU A 46 12.19 -7.71 1.79
N PHE A 47 11.61 -8.65 1.08
CA PHE A 47 11.38 -8.55 -0.34
C PHE A 47 9.99 -9.08 -0.68
N TYR A 48 9.25 -8.29 -1.44
CA TYR A 48 7.95 -8.67 -1.95
C TYR A 48 7.99 -8.70 -3.48
N VAL A 49 7.29 -9.70 -4.04
CA VAL A 49 6.88 -9.70 -5.44
C VAL A 49 5.37 -9.79 -5.42
N PHE A 50 4.70 -8.80 -5.97
CA PHE A 50 3.26 -8.73 -5.87
C PHE A 50 2.57 -8.23 -7.14
N GLY A 51 1.27 -8.48 -7.19
CA GLY A 51 0.35 -7.84 -8.09
C GLY A 51 -0.84 -7.30 -7.31
N ALA A 52 -1.34 -6.17 -7.74
CA ALA A 52 -2.54 -5.57 -7.21
C ALA A 52 -3.38 -4.98 -8.33
N VAL A 53 -4.65 -4.80 -8.08
CA VAL A 53 -5.57 -4.15 -8.99
C VAL A 53 -6.52 -3.28 -8.19
N SER A 54 -6.65 -2.03 -8.61
CA SER A 54 -7.72 -1.14 -8.20
C SER A 54 -8.67 -0.92 -9.35
N SER A 55 -9.94 -0.73 -9.07
CA SER A 55 -10.92 -0.41 -10.11
C SER A 55 -11.93 0.59 -9.60
N ALA A 56 -12.24 1.57 -10.46
CA ALA A 56 -13.30 2.54 -10.31
C ALA A 56 -14.29 2.41 -11.48
N PRO A 57 -15.39 3.18 -11.49
CA PRO A 57 -16.41 3.09 -12.56
C PRO A 57 -15.87 3.32 -13.97
N THR A 58 -14.77 4.04 -14.12
CA THR A 58 -14.25 4.48 -15.43
C THR A 58 -12.91 3.87 -15.81
N GLU A 59 -12.20 3.23 -14.86
CA GLU A 59 -10.91 2.59 -15.17
C GLU A 59 -10.58 1.44 -14.24
N VAL A 60 -9.65 0.60 -14.67
CA VAL A 60 -9.01 -0.46 -13.91
C VAL A 60 -7.52 -0.30 -14.02
N ASP A 61 -6.83 -0.29 -12.87
CA ASP A 61 -5.41 -0.08 -12.75
C ASP A 61 -4.71 -1.34 -12.23
N PRO A 62 -4.33 -2.27 -13.11
CA PRO A 62 -3.52 -3.40 -12.74
C PRO A 62 -2.06 -2.98 -12.53
N VAL A 63 -1.49 -3.34 -11.41
CA VAL A 63 -0.07 -3.24 -11.10
C VAL A 63 0.48 -4.64 -10.82
N GLY A 64 1.59 -4.99 -11.47
CA GLY A 64 2.28 -6.26 -11.22
C GLY A 64 2.92 -6.83 -12.49
N PRO A 65 4.14 -7.40 -12.39
CA PRO A 65 4.83 -7.55 -11.13
C PRO A 65 5.28 -6.20 -10.55
N ALA A 66 5.14 -6.06 -9.25
CA ALA A 66 5.78 -5.00 -8.49
C ALA A 66 6.78 -5.63 -7.52
N PHE A 67 7.87 -4.92 -7.28
CA PHE A 67 8.96 -5.37 -6.43
C PHE A 67 9.14 -4.36 -5.31
N GLU A 68 9.01 -4.83 -4.08
CA GLU A 68 9.25 -4.02 -2.89
C GLU A 68 10.45 -4.56 -2.13
N PHE A 69 11.31 -3.65 -1.67
CA PHE A 69 12.47 -3.96 -0.87
C PHE A 69 12.51 -3.09 0.37
N ASN A 70 12.65 -3.74 1.52
CA ASN A 70 12.76 -3.10 2.82
C ASN A 70 14.07 -3.51 3.50
N TRP A 71 14.74 -2.54 4.12
CA TRP A 71 15.99 -2.74 4.83
C TRP A 71 15.96 -2.09 6.21
N GLY A 72 16.14 -2.90 7.25
CA GLY A 72 16.42 -2.42 8.61
C GLY A 72 17.81 -1.79 8.69
N ALA A 73 17.92 -0.54 8.22
CA ALA A 73 19.20 0.15 8.03
C ALA A 73 19.90 0.54 9.33
N VAL A 74 19.12 1.00 10.31
CA VAL A 74 19.58 1.27 11.68
C VAL A 74 18.48 0.83 12.65
N PRO A 75 18.77 0.67 13.96
CA PRO A 75 17.75 0.28 14.93
C PRO A 75 16.52 1.20 14.88
N ARG A 76 15.33 0.63 14.71
CA ARG A 76 14.02 1.31 14.60
C ARG A 76 13.79 2.10 13.33
N VAL A 77 14.63 1.95 12.31
CA VAL A 77 14.49 2.64 11.03
C VAL A 77 14.62 1.65 9.89
N GLN A 78 13.61 1.63 9.04
CA GLN A 78 13.59 0.89 7.78
C GLN A 78 13.67 1.87 6.62
N LEU A 79 14.47 1.54 5.63
CA LEU A 79 14.41 2.13 4.30
C LEU A 79 13.53 1.24 3.41
N HIS A 80 12.76 1.87 2.55
CA HIS A 80 11.75 1.26 1.71
C HIS A 80 11.87 1.74 0.27
N ALA A 81 11.66 0.82 -0.68
CA ALA A 81 11.57 1.14 -2.10
C ALA A 81 10.61 0.19 -2.81
N VAL A 82 9.76 0.71 -3.70
CA VAL A 82 8.91 -0.07 -4.59
C VAL A 82 9.20 0.28 -6.05
N LEU A 83 9.31 -0.76 -6.87
CA LEU A 83 9.45 -0.66 -8.32
C LEU A 83 8.23 -1.32 -8.98
N PRO A 84 7.18 -0.56 -9.32
CA PRO A 84 5.95 -1.10 -9.85
C PRO A 84 5.89 -1.04 -11.37
N PHE A 85 5.34 -2.08 -11.99
CA PHE A 85 4.95 -2.09 -13.40
C PHE A 85 3.43 -2.19 -13.49
N GLY A 86 2.83 -1.43 -14.39
CA GLY A 86 1.38 -1.36 -14.48
C GLY A 86 0.89 -0.84 -15.82
N ALA A 87 -0.42 -0.78 -15.92
CA ALA A 87 -1.15 -0.22 -17.05
C ALA A 87 -2.43 0.44 -16.51
N ILE A 88 -3.05 1.27 -17.34
CA ILE A 88 -4.39 1.80 -17.11
C ILE A 88 -5.30 1.23 -18.18
N VAL A 89 -6.42 0.69 -17.75
CA VAL A 89 -7.42 0.10 -18.62
C VAL A 89 -8.72 0.89 -18.46
N PRO A 90 -9.05 1.80 -19.40
CA PRO A 90 -10.32 2.51 -19.39
C PRO A 90 -11.48 1.53 -19.51
N VAL A 91 -12.54 1.76 -18.73
CA VAL A 91 -13.81 1.02 -18.79
C VAL A 91 -14.96 2.01 -18.87
N ASN A 92 -16.05 1.63 -19.54
CA ASN A 92 -17.22 2.50 -19.71
C ASN A 92 -16.91 3.87 -20.37
N GLN A 93 -15.79 3.98 -21.06
CA GLN A 93 -15.36 5.18 -21.78
C GLN A 93 -15.40 4.86 -23.27
N GLY A 94 -16.11 5.54 -24.08
CA GLY A 94 -16.34 5.35 -25.52
C GLY A 94 -15.34 4.49 -26.30
N ALA A 95 -15.67 4.14 -27.54
CA ALA A 95 -14.91 3.19 -28.35
C ALA A 95 -13.44 3.60 -28.68
N ASP A 96 -13.07 4.86 -28.46
CA ASP A 96 -11.73 5.39 -28.70
C ASP A 96 -10.79 5.30 -27.48
N ALA A 97 -11.29 4.88 -26.32
CA ALA A 97 -10.50 4.71 -25.12
C ALA A 97 -9.70 3.40 -25.18
N ALA A 98 -8.38 3.50 -25.28
CA ALA A 98 -7.50 2.36 -25.36
C ALA A 98 -6.66 2.20 -24.07
N PRO A 99 -6.35 0.96 -23.65
CA PRO A 99 -5.45 0.73 -22.54
C PRO A 99 -4.08 1.38 -22.76
N SER A 100 -3.43 1.84 -21.69
CA SER A 100 -2.03 2.24 -21.75
C SER A 100 -1.13 1.03 -22.02
N ALA A 101 0.07 1.27 -22.54
CA ALA A 101 1.07 0.20 -22.59
C ALA A 101 1.50 -0.18 -21.16
N PHE A 102 1.65 -1.47 -20.91
CA PHE A 102 2.21 -1.98 -19.67
C PHE A 102 3.69 -1.58 -19.52
N ARG A 103 4.02 -0.78 -18.49
CA ARG A 103 5.35 -0.20 -18.27
C ARG A 103 5.59 0.08 -16.79
N LEU A 104 6.84 0.53 -16.50
CA LEU A 104 7.18 1.11 -15.21
C LEU A 104 6.26 2.31 -14.92
N THR A 105 5.70 2.36 -13.72
CA THR A 105 4.96 3.49 -13.15
C THR A 105 5.85 4.31 -12.23
N ASP A 106 5.30 5.15 -11.35
CA ASP A 106 6.11 5.91 -10.41
C ASP A 106 6.70 4.99 -9.34
N MET A 107 7.98 5.18 -9.03
CA MET A 107 8.65 4.47 -7.94
C MET A 107 8.30 5.11 -6.61
N GLU A 108 8.06 4.29 -5.59
CA GLU A 108 7.91 4.79 -4.23
C GLU A 108 9.19 4.58 -3.43
N LEU A 109 9.58 5.58 -2.66
CA LEU A 109 10.63 5.50 -1.65
C LEU A 109 10.08 5.94 -0.30
N GLY A 110 10.55 5.30 0.79
CA GLY A 110 10.03 5.60 2.11
C GLY A 110 11.01 5.34 3.24
N ILE A 111 10.67 5.90 4.41
CA ILE A 111 11.41 5.69 5.65
C ILE A 111 10.42 5.40 6.76
N LYS A 112 10.40 4.16 7.29
CA LYS A 112 9.58 3.79 8.45
C LYS A 112 10.39 3.98 9.72
N VAL A 113 9.84 4.71 10.68
CA VAL A 113 10.49 5.03 11.96
C VAL A 113 9.58 4.70 13.12
N ALA A 114 10.01 3.81 14.01
CA ALA A 114 9.30 3.53 15.26
C ALA A 114 9.76 4.48 16.36
N PHE A 115 8.84 5.28 16.88
CA PHE A 115 9.12 6.20 18.01
C PHE A 115 9.11 5.47 19.34
N PHE A 116 8.05 4.69 19.57
CA PHE A 116 7.85 3.95 20.81
C PHE A 116 7.60 2.48 20.49
N LYS A 117 8.25 1.59 21.26
CA LYS A 117 7.95 0.16 21.20
C LYS A 117 6.68 -0.14 21.97
N GLU A 118 5.98 -1.16 21.55
CA GLU A 118 4.84 -1.67 22.29
C GLU A 118 5.22 -2.08 23.72
N THR A 119 4.31 -1.78 24.67
CA THR A 119 4.37 -2.23 26.05
C THR A 119 3.04 -2.89 26.41
N LYS A 120 2.92 -3.47 27.62
CA LYS A 120 1.62 -4.01 28.08
C LYS A 120 0.48 -2.99 28.02
N ARG A 121 0.77 -1.71 28.20
CA ARG A 121 -0.24 -0.63 28.29
C ARG A 121 -0.31 0.27 27.07
N LEU A 122 0.81 0.49 26.38
CA LEU A 122 0.91 1.43 25.28
C LEU A 122 1.12 0.67 23.96
N PRO A 123 0.49 1.12 22.86
CA PRO A 123 0.74 0.59 21.53
C PRO A 123 2.16 0.95 21.06
N GLN A 124 2.68 0.26 20.07
CA GLN A 124 3.77 0.76 19.24
C GLN A 124 3.27 1.95 18.43
N ILE A 125 4.10 2.97 18.27
CA ILE A 125 3.79 4.17 17.49
C ILE A 125 4.96 4.47 16.58
N GLY A 126 4.68 4.76 15.34
CA GLY A 126 5.68 5.14 14.34
C GLY A 126 5.08 5.93 13.19
N MET A 127 5.95 6.42 12.35
CA MET A 127 5.55 7.06 11.11
C MET A 127 6.24 6.37 9.92
N PHE A 128 5.61 6.50 8.75
CA PHE A 128 6.15 5.99 7.50
C PHE A 128 5.97 7.01 6.37
N PRO A 129 6.71 8.12 6.41
CA PRO A 129 6.71 9.04 5.29
C PRO A 129 7.24 8.36 4.03
N MET A 130 6.52 8.54 2.93
CA MET A 130 6.82 8.00 1.61
C MET A 130 6.73 9.11 0.57
N PHE A 131 7.44 8.97 -0.53
CA PHE A 131 7.34 9.85 -1.68
C PHE A 131 7.44 9.05 -2.98
N GLU A 132 6.59 9.43 -3.91
CA GLU A 132 6.58 8.88 -5.25
C GLU A 132 7.51 9.69 -6.14
N VAL A 133 8.43 9.00 -6.80
CA VAL A 133 9.35 9.59 -7.79
C VAL A 133 8.70 9.47 -9.17
N PRO A 134 8.56 10.55 -9.95
CA PRO A 134 7.89 10.52 -11.25
C PRO A 134 8.73 9.80 -12.32
N THR A 135 8.89 8.49 -12.18
CA THR A 135 9.61 7.62 -13.11
C THR A 135 8.71 7.07 -14.21
N GLY A 136 7.40 7.10 -14.00
CA GLY A 136 6.38 6.73 -14.97
C GLY A 136 6.24 7.74 -16.11
N ASN A 137 5.46 7.39 -17.10
CA ASN A 137 5.18 8.28 -18.24
C ASN A 137 3.81 8.95 -18.06
N PHE A 138 3.78 10.11 -17.41
CA PHE A 138 2.57 10.88 -17.17
C PHE A 138 1.73 11.14 -18.43
N ALA A 139 2.37 11.48 -19.54
CA ALA A 139 1.65 11.71 -20.81
C ALA A 139 0.93 10.47 -21.36
N LYS A 140 1.25 9.28 -20.85
CA LYS A 140 0.60 8.01 -21.18
C LYS A 140 -0.25 7.46 -20.03
N GLY A 141 -0.51 8.30 -19.03
CA GLY A 141 -1.28 7.90 -17.88
C GLY A 141 -0.56 7.00 -16.88
N LEU A 142 0.76 6.93 -16.92
CA LEU A 142 1.56 6.11 -16.01
C LEU A 142 2.37 7.01 -15.09
N GLY A 143 1.84 7.24 -13.89
CA GLY A 143 2.43 8.13 -12.89
C GLY A 143 1.83 9.54 -12.88
N VAL A 144 2.14 10.30 -11.83
CA VAL A 144 1.57 11.64 -11.55
C VAL A 144 2.32 12.77 -12.28
N GLY A 145 3.56 12.53 -12.70
CA GLY A 145 4.37 13.53 -13.37
C GLY A 145 5.11 14.53 -12.47
N LYS A 146 4.77 14.57 -11.18
CA LYS A 146 5.48 15.31 -10.13
C LYS A 146 5.63 14.42 -8.89
N THR A 147 6.66 14.69 -8.11
CA THR A 147 6.82 14.05 -6.80
C THR A 147 5.67 14.43 -5.88
N TRP A 148 5.09 13.44 -5.20
CA TRP A 148 4.07 13.62 -4.19
C TRP A 148 4.41 12.80 -2.94
N TYR A 149 3.75 13.12 -1.83
CA TYR A 149 4.17 12.64 -0.52
C TYR A 149 2.99 12.06 0.26
N LYS A 150 3.27 11.02 1.05
CA LYS A 150 2.40 10.49 2.09
C LYS A 150 3.06 10.69 3.45
N VAL A 151 2.31 11.21 4.40
CA VAL A 151 2.82 11.48 5.76
C VAL A 151 1.87 10.86 6.79
N PRO A 152 1.98 9.54 7.03
CA PRO A 152 1.13 8.84 7.99
C PRO A 152 1.75 8.73 9.37
N LEU A 153 0.87 8.55 10.37
CA LEU A 153 1.17 8.08 11.71
C LEU A 153 0.42 6.77 11.94
N TRP A 154 1.14 5.73 12.34
CA TRP A 154 0.59 4.39 12.55
C TRP A 154 0.77 3.94 13.99
N LEU A 155 -0.19 3.13 14.44
CA LEU A 155 -0.22 2.52 15.77
C LEU A 155 -0.46 1.02 15.62
N GLN A 156 0.19 0.22 16.46
CA GLN A 156 -0.05 -1.23 16.54
C GLN A 156 -0.19 -1.67 17.98
N LYS A 157 -1.14 -2.58 18.22
CA LYS A 157 -1.34 -3.23 19.51
C LYS A 157 -1.61 -4.72 19.36
N GLN A 158 -0.78 -5.54 20.01
CA GLN A 158 -1.00 -6.98 20.10
C GLN A 158 -1.72 -7.37 21.39
N ILE A 159 -2.76 -8.18 21.27
CA ILE A 159 -3.56 -8.68 22.40
C ILE A 159 -3.82 -10.17 22.18
N GLY A 160 -2.98 -11.02 22.76
CA GLY A 160 -3.03 -12.46 22.54
C GLY A 160 -2.81 -12.81 21.06
N PRO A 161 -3.74 -13.55 20.39
CA PRO A 161 -3.62 -13.89 18.98
C PRO A 161 -4.13 -12.79 18.04
N TRP A 162 -4.49 -11.63 18.58
CA TRP A 162 -5.00 -10.50 17.82
C TRP A 162 -3.96 -9.40 17.70
N THR A 163 -3.82 -8.84 16.51
CA THR A 163 -3.08 -7.61 16.26
C THR A 163 -4.03 -6.57 15.68
N LEU A 164 -4.04 -5.40 16.27
CA LEU A 164 -4.78 -4.24 15.81
C LEU A 164 -3.80 -3.20 15.31
N ASP A 165 -3.88 -2.87 14.04
CA ASP A 165 -3.19 -1.73 13.43
C ASP A 165 -4.20 -0.63 13.14
N GLY A 166 -3.74 0.62 13.16
CA GLY A 166 -4.60 1.73 12.84
C GLY A 166 -3.86 3.05 12.80
N GLY A 167 -4.46 3.99 12.13
CA GLY A 167 -3.89 5.31 11.98
C GLY A 167 -4.29 5.96 10.67
N GLY A 168 -3.46 6.87 10.20
CA GLY A 168 -3.70 7.56 8.95
C GLY A 168 -2.74 8.70 8.74
N GLY A 169 -2.92 9.40 7.65
CA GLY A 169 -2.03 10.45 7.22
C GLY A 169 -2.69 11.40 6.24
N TYR A 170 -1.82 12.09 5.55
CA TYR A 170 -2.20 13.05 4.55
C TYR A 170 -1.35 12.86 3.29
N VAL A 171 -2.01 12.84 2.14
CA VAL A 171 -1.37 12.90 0.83
C VAL A 171 -1.19 14.35 0.45
N LEU A 172 0.02 14.70 0.02
CA LEU A 172 0.39 16.03 -0.48
C LEU A 172 0.78 15.89 -1.95
N ASN A 173 -0.06 16.40 -2.85
CA ASN A 173 0.15 16.32 -4.28
C ASN A 173 0.10 17.72 -4.90
N SER A 174 1.15 18.09 -5.63
CA SER A 174 1.30 19.41 -6.26
C SER A 174 1.06 19.39 -7.78
N GLN A 175 0.66 18.24 -8.34
CA GLN A 175 0.33 18.14 -9.77
C GLN A 175 -1.03 18.78 -10.05
N ASP A 176 -1.13 19.50 -11.16
CA ASP A 176 -2.38 20.10 -11.61
C ASP A 176 -3.45 19.04 -11.84
N GLY A 177 -4.65 19.25 -11.31
CA GLY A 177 -5.75 18.29 -11.36
C GLY A 177 -5.79 17.31 -10.19
N PHE A 178 -4.72 17.22 -9.39
CA PHE A 178 -4.67 16.41 -8.18
C PHE A 178 -4.87 17.27 -6.93
N GLY A 179 -5.40 16.67 -5.88
CA GLY A 179 -5.67 17.32 -4.60
C GLY A 179 -4.86 16.71 -3.46
N ASN A 180 -4.77 17.45 -2.36
CA ASN A 180 -4.30 16.91 -1.10
C ASN A 180 -5.48 16.29 -0.36
N TYR A 181 -5.29 15.10 0.23
CA TYR A 181 -6.39 14.43 0.93
C TYR A 181 -5.93 13.64 2.16
N PRO A 182 -6.80 13.51 3.18
CA PRO A 182 -6.56 12.61 4.30
C PRO A 182 -6.87 11.17 3.92
N TYR A 183 -6.20 10.23 4.59
CA TYR A 183 -6.52 8.82 4.53
C TYR A 183 -6.23 8.15 5.85
N GLY A 184 -6.84 6.98 6.08
CA GLY A 184 -6.57 6.19 7.27
C GLY A 184 -7.45 4.96 7.36
N GLY A 185 -7.07 4.06 8.27
CA GLY A 185 -7.79 2.81 8.43
C GLY A 185 -7.53 2.12 9.76
N PHE A 186 -8.28 1.02 9.93
CA PHE A 186 -8.14 0.06 11.01
C PHE A 186 -8.09 -1.33 10.44
N LEU A 187 -7.05 -2.07 10.79
CA LEU A 187 -6.82 -3.45 10.37
C LEU A 187 -6.78 -4.33 11.61
N LEU A 188 -7.65 -5.33 11.66
CA LEU A 188 -7.67 -6.35 12.68
C LEU A 188 -7.16 -7.67 12.10
N LYS A 189 -6.03 -8.15 12.61
CA LYS A 189 -5.42 -9.42 12.23
C LYS A 189 -5.65 -10.46 13.33
N LYS A 190 -5.84 -11.73 12.95
CA LYS A 190 -5.98 -12.85 13.87
C LYS A 190 -5.13 -14.03 13.46
N GLU A 191 -4.17 -14.38 14.28
CA GLU A 191 -3.41 -15.62 14.17
C GLU A 191 -4.32 -16.82 14.48
N LEU A 192 -4.67 -17.62 13.47
CA LEU A 192 -5.50 -18.80 13.64
C LEU A 192 -4.64 -20.01 14.06
N ASN A 193 -3.46 -20.11 13.49
CA ASN A 193 -2.47 -21.13 13.78
C ASN A 193 -1.12 -20.72 13.17
N LYS A 194 -0.08 -21.55 13.33
CA LYS A 194 1.29 -21.27 12.84
C LYS A 194 1.41 -21.03 11.32
N ARG A 195 0.34 -21.23 10.54
CA ARG A 195 0.36 -21.08 9.09
C ARG A 195 -0.63 -20.04 8.56
N TRP A 196 -1.71 -19.79 9.27
CA TRP A 196 -2.76 -18.91 8.81
C TRP A 196 -2.98 -17.75 9.77
N GLU A 197 -2.89 -16.57 9.23
CA GLU A 197 -3.37 -15.33 9.82
C GLU A 197 -4.41 -14.73 8.88
N LEU A 198 -5.61 -14.44 9.39
CA LEU A 198 -6.66 -13.75 8.65
C LEU A 198 -6.81 -12.33 9.17
N ALA A 199 -7.27 -11.47 8.29
CA ALA A 199 -7.45 -10.06 8.61
C ALA A 199 -8.65 -9.44 7.93
N ALA A 200 -9.17 -8.38 8.55
CA ALA A 200 -10.20 -7.52 7.99
C ALA A 200 -9.84 -6.06 8.28
N GLU A 201 -10.10 -5.21 7.30
CA GLU A 201 -9.77 -3.80 7.30
C GLU A 201 -10.99 -2.95 7.03
N VAL A 202 -11.01 -1.76 7.60
CA VAL A 202 -11.81 -0.61 7.16
C VAL A 202 -10.84 0.50 6.81
N PHE A 203 -10.82 0.90 5.56
CA PHE A 203 -9.94 1.97 5.05
C PHE A 203 -10.77 3.07 4.41
N ALA A 204 -10.36 4.32 4.59
CA ALA A 204 -11.03 5.46 3.99
C ALA A 204 -10.01 6.48 3.47
N HIS A 205 -10.33 7.10 2.35
CA HIS A 205 -9.57 8.21 1.80
C HIS A 205 -10.47 9.36 1.36
N GLY A 206 -9.90 10.56 1.33
CA GLY A 206 -10.52 11.78 0.80
C GLY A 206 -10.50 11.82 -0.72
N GLY A 207 -11.08 12.86 -1.28
CA GLY A 207 -11.08 13.08 -2.73
C GLY A 207 -9.68 13.44 -3.25
N GLU A 208 -9.27 12.77 -4.31
CA GLU A 208 -7.92 12.86 -4.88
C GLU A 208 -7.75 14.01 -5.87
N GLY A 209 -8.85 14.69 -6.25
CA GLY A 209 -8.83 15.88 -7.09
C GLY A 209 -9.78 15.80 -8.29
N PRO A 210 -10.11 16.94 -8.90
CA PRO A 210 -11.14 17.02 -9.94
C PRO A 210 -10.73 16.44 -11.30
N GLY A 211 -9.46 16.10 -11.47
CA GLY A 211 -8.90 15.60 -12.73
C GLY A 211 -8.67 14.09 -12.76
N ILE A 212 -9.10 13.36 -11.74
CA ILE A 212 -8.85 11.92 -11.61
C ILE A 212 -10.16 11.12 -11.57
N PRO A 213 -10.15 9.90 -12.13
CA PRO A 213 -11.31 8.99 -12.09
C PRO A 213 -11.78 8.65 -10.67
N TYR A 214 -10.89 8.61 -9.70
CA TYR A 214 -11.16 8.41 -8.26
C TYR A 214 -11.29 9.75 -7.51
N ALA A 215 -11.83 10.76 -8.16
CA ALA A 215 -11.90 12.12 -7.60
C ALA A 215 -12.67 12.21 -6.29
N SER A 216 -13.51 11.25 -6.02
CA SER A 216 -14.38 11.21 -4.85
C SER A 216 -13.70 10.48 -3.68
N ARG A 217 -14.23 10.72 -2.50
CA ARG A 217 -13.89 9.97 -1.29
C ARG A 217 -14.52 8.57 -1.33
N ALA A 218 -13.82 7.59 -0.77
CA ALA A 218 -14.36 6.25 -0.55
C ALA A 218 -14.05 5.72 0.84
N THR A 219 -14.84 4.74 1.26
CA THR A 219 -14.57 3.89 2.42
C THR A 219 -14.72 2.45 1.98
N LEU A 220 -13.66 1.68 2.13
CA LEU A 220 -13.58 0.28 1.73
C LEU A 220 -13.63 -0.63 2.97
N ILE A 221 -14.16 -1.83 2.77
CA ILE A 221 -13.99 -2.96 3.69
C ILE A 221 -13.21 -4.02 2.93
N ASP A 222 -12.07 -4.42 3.49
CA ASP A 222 -11.16 -5.38 2.91
C ASP A 222 -11.08 -6.62 3.80
N ALA A 223 -10.91 -7.78 3.20
CA ALA A 223 -10.65 -9.04 3.89
C ALA A 223 -9.54 -9.82 3.18
N GLY A 224 -8.72 -10.50 3.95
CA GLY A 224 -7.58 -11.23 3.40
C GLY A 224 -6.77 -11.94 4.48
N GLY A 225 -5.48 -12.07 4.24
CA GLY A 225 -4.58 -12.69 5.21
C GLY A 225 -3.24 -13.12 4.66
N TYR A 226 -2.60 -13.95 5.48
CA TYR A 226 -1.23 -14.41 5.28
C TYR A 226 -1.18 -15.93 5.42
N TYR A 227 -0.50 -16.58 4.50
CA TYR A 227 -0.16 -17.99 4.62
C TYR A 227 1.35 -18.16 4.80
N HIS A 228 1.77 -18.63 5.96
CA HIS A 228 3.16 -18.88 6.31
C HIS A 228 3.60 -20.25 5.80
N PHE A 229 4.54 -20.29 4.87
CA PHE A 229 5.11 -21.54 4.38
C PHE A 229 5.99 -22.20 5.46
N LYS A 230 6.32 -23.47 5.27
CA LYS A 230 7.28 -24.17 6.13
C LYS A 230 8.69 -23.58 6.05
N GLN A 231 9.02 -22.99 4.89
CA GLN A 231 10.27 -22.27 4.69
C GLN A 231 10.24 -20.97 5.52
N GLU A 232 11.20 -20.84 6.40
CA GLU A 232 11.31 -19.69 7.31
C GLU A 232 11.31 -18.37 6.53
N GLY A 233 10.51 -17.43 7.00
CA GLY A 233 10.37 -16.07 6.44
C GLY A 233 9.69 -16.00 5.08
N LEU A 234 9.12 -17.08 4.53
CA LEU A 234 8.34 -17.03 3.29
C LEU A 234 6.85 -17.03 3.59
N GLN A 235 6.12 -16.11 2.98
CA GLN A 235 4.67 -15.97 3.13
C GLN A 235 4.00 -15.69 1.79
N PHE A 236 2.74 -16.11 1.67
CA PHE A 236 1.82 -15.69 0.63
C PHE A 236 0.79 -14.74 1.23
N LEU A 237 0.56 -13.62 0.58
CA LEU A 237 -0.30 -12.53 1.01
C LEU A 237 -1.45 -12.37 0.02
N PHE A 238 -2.65 -12.10 0.53
CA PHE A 238 -3.82 -11.85 -0.31
C PHE A 238 -4.83 -10.96 0.39
N ALA A 239 -5.51 -10.11 -0.36
CA ALA A 239 -6.64 -9.30 0.11
C ALA A 239 -7.59 -9.00 -1.05
N TYR A 240 -8.85 -8.77 -0.69
CA TYR A 240 -9.86 -8.20 -1.56
C TYR A 240 -10.74 -7.24 -0.75
N GLY A 241 -11.03 -6.10 -1.34
CA GLY A 241 -11.86 -5.06 -0.77
C GLY A 241 -12.86 -4.46 -1.75
N HIS A 242 -13.90 -3.89 -1.17
CA HIS A 242 -14.94 -3.17 -1.90
C HIS A 242 -15.40 -1.96 -1.09
N SER A 243 -15.69 -0.86 -1.78
CA SER A 243 -16.21 0.34 -1.14
C SER A 243 -17.63 0.13 -0.64
N VAL A 244 -17.88 0.56 0.59
CA VAL A 244 -19.21 0.53 1.23
C VAL A 244 -19.82 1.92 1.34
N ALA A 245 -19.03 2.97 1.10
CA ALA A 245 -19.49 4.34 1.03
C ALA A 245 -18.57 5.16 0.12
N GLY A 246 -19.13 6.18 -0.53
CA GLY A 246 -18.43 7.04 -1.47
C GLY A 246 -18.45 6.48 -2.89
N GLU A 247 -17.35 6.61 -3.61
CA GLU A 247 -17.20 6.10 -4.97
C GLU A 247 -17.13 4.57 -4.99
N ALA A 248 -17.62 3.96 -6.08
CA ALA A 248 -17.58 2.51 -6.24
C ALA A 248 -16.17 2.05 -6.60
N GLU A 249 -15.47 1.49 -5.64
CA GLU A 249 -14.11 1.01 -5.80
C GLU A 249 -13.98 -0.46 -5.42
N ASN A 250 -13.07 -1.17 -6.08
CA ASN A 250 -12.60 -2.48 -5.65
C ASN A 250 -11.09 -2.47 -5.59
N PHE A 251 -10.56 -3.26 -4.68
CA PHE A 251 -9.14 -3.49 -4.49
C PHE A 251 -8.88 -4.98 -4.39
N ALA A 252 -7.82 -5.48 -5.02
CA ALA A 252 -7.34 -6.83 -4.80
C ALA A 252 -5.81 -6.87 -4.82
N TYR A 253 -5.25 -7.72 -3.99
CA TYR A 253 -3.81 -7.90 -3.83
C TYR A 253 -3.46 -9.38 -3.71
N VAL A 254 -2.36 -9.79 -4.36
CA VAL A 254 -1.69 -11.06 -4.15
C VAL A 254 -0.18 -10.86 -4.19
N GLY A 255 0.54 -11.54 -3.29
CA GLY A 255 1.99 -11.38 -3.24
C GLY A 255 2.71 -12.52 -2.55
N LEU A 256 4.00 -12.61 -2.82
CA LEU A 256 4.95 -13.42 -2.09
C LEU A 256 5.90 -12.51 -1.34
N TYR A 257 6.08 -12.79 -0.07
CA TYR A 257 6.93 -12.07 0.85
C TYR A 257 8.02 -12.97 1.38
N LYS A 258 9.24 -12.45 1.45
CA LYS A 258 10.39 -13.14 2.02
C LYS A 258 11.18 -12.21 2.93
N THR A 259 11.44 -12.67 4.16
CA THR A 259 12.35 -11.99 5.09
C THR A 259 13.60 -12.83 5.31
N TRP A 260 14.76 -12.15 5.50
CA TRP A 260 16.04 -12.75 5.84
C TRP A 260 16.96 -11.73 6.50
N GLY A 261 18.05 -12.18 7.10
CA GLY A 261 19.07 -11.34 7.73
C GLY A 261 19.68 -11.96 8.97
N LYS A 262 20.23 -11.12 9.85
CA LYS A 262 20.80 -11.57 11.10
C LYS A 262 19.70 -11.97 12.08
N LYS A 263 19.76 -13.23 12.56
CA LYS A 263 18.93 -13.66 13.69
C LYS A 263 19.40 -12.92 14.95
N ASP A 264 18.48 -12.23 15.60
CA ASP A 264 18.81 -11.60 16.89
C ASP A 264 18.86 -12.70 17.97
N TYR A 265 20.06 -13.20 18.24
CA TYR A 265 20.30 -14.28 19.24
C TYR A 265 19.76 -13.92 20.64
N LYS A 266 19.53 -12.62 20.93
CA LYS A 266 18.94 -12.19 22.19
C LYS A 266 17.44 -12.52 22.29
N ALA A 267 16.70 -12.42 21.20
CA ALA A 267 15.28 -12.79 21.16
C ALA A 267 15.12 -14.31 21.35
N VAL A 268 15.96 -15.11 20.68
CA VAL A 268 15.99 -16.57 20.81
C VAL A 268 16.41 -17.00 22.23
N GLY A 269 17.39 -16.33 22.84
CA GLY A 269 17.83 -16.59 24.21
C GLY A 269 16.73 -16.32 25.24
N ASN A 270 15.96 -15.24 25.08
CA ASN A 270 14.85 -14.93 25.97
C ASN A 270 13.68 -15.90 25.81
N ALA A 271 13.38 -16.35 24.61
CA ALA A 271 12.35 -17.37 24.35
C ALA A 271 12.77 -18.74 24.94
N MET A 272 14.03 -19.12 24.80
CA MET A 272 14.57 -20.38 25.40
C MET A 272 14.59 -20.31 26.93
N LEU A 273 14.93 -19.17 27.51
CA LEU A 273 14.89 -18.97 28.97
C LEU A 273 13.44 -19.00 29.51
N ALA A 274 12.50 -18.44 28.78
CA ALA A 274 11.08 -18.52 29.16
C ALA A 274 10.53 -19.96 29.07
N GLN A 275 10.95 -20.74 28.07
CA GLN A 275 10.59 -22.15 27.94
C GLN A 275 11.29 -23.05 28.98
N GLY A 276 12.55 -22.75 29.33
CA GLY A 276 13.29 -23.48 30.35
C GLY A 276 12.80 -23.25 31.79
N MET A 277 12.18 -22.11 32.07
CA MET A 277 11.55 -21.83 33.37
C MET A 277 10.25 -22.60 33.57
N THR A 278 9.55 -22.94 32.50
CA THR A 278 8.27 -23.70 32.58
C THR A 278 8.49 -25.21 32.82
N GLN A 279 9.68 -25.73 32.60
CA GLN A 279 10.00 -27.15 32.84
C GLN A 279 10.56 -27.46 34.23
N ARG A 280 10.88 -26.43 35.04
CA ARG A 280 11.42 -26.64 36.42
C ARG A 280 10.37 -26.54 37.54
N THR A 281 9.11 -26.40 37.20
CA THR A 281 7.99 -26.32 38.16
C THR A 281 6.96 -27.45 37.96
N ARG A 282 7.43 -28.65 37.63
CA ARG A 282 6.65 -29.89 37.71
C ARG A 282 7.39 -30.95 38.52
#